data_326667fe1b76dbf7a6a9d2c0b469970e
#
_entry.id   326667fe1b76dbf7a6a9d2c0b469970e
#
_cell.length_a   1.000
_cell.length_b   1.000
_cell.length_c   1.000
_cell.angle_alpha   90.00
_cell.angle_beta   90.00
_cell.angle_gamma   90.00
#
_symmetry.space_group_name_H-M   'P 1'
#
loop_
_entity.id
_entity.type
_entity.pdbx_description
1 polymer ?
#
loop_
_entity_poly.entity_id
_entity_poly.type
_entity_poly.pdbx_seq_one_letter_code
_entity_poly.pdbx_strand_id
1 'polypeptide(L)'
;MKMKKILAAVLAAASMTAMLAGCSSSGDSAETTAAETTAAADGETAAEGETAEGDTEAASAEDKSLENVKANGKFILGLDDSFPPMGFRDENNEIVGFDIDCAKEVASRMGVELVIQPIAWDSKQMELDSGNIDCIWNGMSINEERKEAMNLSDPYLKNDMVFVVLGSSDYQSQADLEGKNVAVQNGSSAQEILEASDFAAKAGSVAGYDDNVTAFMDLDANGVDAVFLDSVVANYFITEKQKDYRVLSDVLYEEEYAIGFRKGDQALRDEVQNTLNDMKADGKLGEISTKWFGSDVTVIGE
;
A
#
# COMPACT_ATOMS: atom_id res chain seq x y z
N MET A 1 -6.75 -39.72 40.84
CA MET A 1 -6.55 -39.44 42.30
C MET A 1 -6.31 -37.95 42.48
N LYS A 2 -7.31 -37.29 43.11
CA LYS A 2 -7.30 -35.99 43.82
C LYS A 2 -6.86 -34.71 43.06
N MET A 3 -7.82 -34.02 42.52
CA MET A 3 -8.29 -32.65 42.75
C MET A 3 -7.57 -31.84 43.85
N LYS A 4 -7.14 -30.60 43.53
CA LYS A 4 -7.26 -29.47 44.46
C LYS A 4 -7.57 -28.20 43.67
N LYS A 5 -8.80 -27.71 43.87
CA LYS A 5 -9.29 -26.37 43.61
C LYS A 5 -8.68 -25.44 44.67
N ILE A 6 -8.29 -24.22 44.28
CA ILE A 6 -8.23 -23.07 45.18
C ILE A 6 -8.87 -21.88 44.48
N LEU A 7 -9.90 -21.38 45.15
CA LEU A 7 -10.76 -20.24 44.90
C LEU A 7 -10.37 -19.14 45.90
N ALA A 8 -10.21 -17.90 45.49
CA ALA A 8 -10.37 -16.68 46.33
C ALA A 8 -10.36 -15.47 45.36
N ALA A 9 -11.45 -14.83 45.09
CA ALA A 9 -12.25 -13.84 45.85
C ALA A 9 -11.59 -12.45 45.84
N VAL A 10 -12.16 -11.56 45.01
CA VAL A 10 -12.88 -10.28 45.23
C VAL A 10 -12.25 -9.33 46.25
N LEU A 11 -11.94 -8.08 45.77
CA LEU A 11 -12.41 -6.85 46.46
C LEU A 11 -12.46 -5.68 45.47
N ALA A 12 -13.66 -5.11 45.43
CA ALA A 12 -13.99 -3.83 44.81
C ALA A 12 -13.69 -2.71 45.81
N ALA A 13 -13.28 -1.55 45.30
CA ALA A 13 -13.44 -0.30 46.01
C ALA A 13 -13.66 0.84 45.02
N ALA A 14 -14.83 1.37 45.07
CA ALA A 14 -15.29 2.61 44.46
C ALA A 14 -15.03 3.79 45.43
N SER A 15 -14.76 4.98 44.89
CA SER A 15 -15.07 6.31 45.43
C SER A 15 -14.75 7.34 44.35
N MET A 16 -15.70 7.98 43.78
CA MET A 16 -16.58 9.07 44.17
C MET A 16 -15.88 10.42 44.36
N THR A 17 -16.38 11.34 43.52
CA THR A 17 -16.79 12.75 43.74
C THR A 17 -15.68 13.80 43.80
N ALA A 18 -15.83 15.04 43.28
CA ALA A 18 -16.93 15.95 43.00
C ALA A 18 -16.38 17.12 42.17
N MET A 19 -17.16 17.68 41.24
CA MET A 19 -17.87 18.98 41.29
C MET A 19 -17.04 20.24 41.56
N LEU A 20 -17.15 21.21 40.64
CA LEU A 20 -17.73 22.57 40.76
C LEU A 20 -17.28 23.35 39.50
N ALA A 21 -18.11 23.79 38.57
CA ALA A 21 -19.13 24.83 38.56
C ALA A 21 -18.57 26.25 38.77
N GLY A 22 -18.81 27.08 37.79
CA GLY A 22 -18.66 28.54 37.84
C GLY A 22 -18.63 29.11 36.43
N CYS A 23 -19.71 29.42 35.80
CA CYS A 23 -20.42 30.68 35.65
C CYS A 23 -19.56 31.76 34.97
N SER A 24 -19.98 32.11 33.74
CA SER A 24 -20.94 33.15 33.36
C SER A 24 -20.31 34.54 33.16
N SER A 25 -20.43 35.10 31.97
CA SER A 25 -21.21 36.25 31.52
C SER A 25 -20.63 36.77 30.20
N SER A 26 -21.36 36.76 29.14
CA SER A 26 -22.32 37.72 28.60
C SER A 26 -21.74 39.08 28.18
N GLY A 27 -22.03 39.41 26.93
CA GLY A 27 -22.18 40.74 26.40
C GLY A 27 -21.05 41.15 25.46
N ASP A 28 -21.23 41.81 24.38
CA ASP A 28 -22.38 42.35 23.66
C ASP A 28 -21.82 42.89 22.30
N SER A 29 -22.68 43.06 21.38
CA SER A 29 -22.57 43.60 20.03
C SER A 29 -21.85 44.95 19.91
N ALA A 30 -21.24 45.18 18.72
CA ALA A 30 -21.41 46.40 17.89
C ALA A 30 -20.57 46.27 16.64
N GLU A 31 -21.07 46.14 15.59
CA GLU A 31 -21.45 46.83 14.33
C GLU A 31 -20.74 48.18 14.07
N THR A 32 -20.54 48.39 12.75
CA THR A 32 -20.34 49.66 12.00
C THR A 32 -18.85 49.99 11.72
N THR A 33 -18.42 50.37 10.55
CA THR A 33 -19.00 50.91 9.28
C THR A 33 -17.91 50.98 8.23
N ALA A 34 -18.36 50.97 6.99
CA ALA A 34 -17.59 51.24 5.77
C ALA A 34 -17.15 52.69 5.66
N ALA A 35 -16.06 52.95 4.95
CA ALA A 35 -15.86 54.19 4.22
C ALA A 35 -15.01 53.94 2.96
N GLU A 36 -15.67 54.13 1.84
CA GLU A 36 -15.08 54.45 0.51
C GLU A 36 -14.38 55.79 0.53
N THR A 37 -13.35 55.93 -0.30
CA THR A 37 -13.09 57.15 -1.10
C THR A 37 -11.96 56.85 -2.09
N THR A 38 -12.21 56.66 -3.31
CA THR A 38 -12.17 57.40 -4.59
C THR A 38 -10.92 58.18 -4.92
N ALA A 39 -10.47 57.87 -6.12
CA ALA A 39 -10.11 58.66 -7.30
C ALA A 39 -8.66 59.17 -7.46
N ALA A 40 -8.08 58.72 -8.52
CA ALA A 40 -7.78 59.28 -9.84
C ALA A 40 -6.38 59.92 -9.89
N ALA A 41 -5.58 59.70 -10.83
CA ALA A 41 -5.47 59.83 -12.25
C ALA A 41 -4.02 60.08 -12.69
N ASP A 42 -3.69 59.50 -13.85
CA ASP A 42 -2.76 59.98 -14.90
C ASP A 42 -1.25 60.04 -14.67
N GLY A 43 -0.57 59.38 -15.61
CA GLY A 43 0.86 59.51 -15.89
C GLY A 43 1.38 58.48 -16.89
N GLU A 44 1.02 58.66 -18.14
CA GLU A 44 1.57 58.00 -19.33
C GLU A 44 3.06 58.30 -19.49
N THR A 45 3.93 57.29 -19.62
CA THR A 45 5.14 57.41 -20.48
C THR A 45 5.58 56.02 -20.91
N ALA A 46 5.54 55.79 -22.20
CA ALA A 46 6.09 54.65 -22.90
C ALA A 46 7.64 54.63 -22.81
N ALA A 47 8.23 53.48 -22.58
CA ALA A 47 9.58 53.16 -23.01
C ALA A 47 9.61 51.69 -23.40
N GLU A 48 9.83 51.44 -24.68
CA GLU A 48 10.23 50.17 -25.25
C GLU A 48 11.55 49.69 -24.61
N GLY A 49 11.62 48.43 -24.27
CA GLY A 49 12.82 47.78 -23.76
C GLY A 49 12.72 46.28 -23.90
N GLU A 50 13.32 45.80 -24.95
CA GLU A 50 13.82 44.45 -25.27
C GLU A 50 13.35 43.28 -24.40
N THR A 51 12.65 42.38 -25.06
CA THR A 51 12.45 40.98 -24.69
C THR A 51 13.83 40.26 -24.58
N ALA A 52 14.30 40.05 -23.37
CA ALA A 52 15.24 38.98 -23.08
C ALA A 52 14.41 37.75 -22.71
N GLU A 53 14.25 36.84 -23.64
CA GLU A 53 13.91 35.45 -23.35
C GLU A 53 15.03 34.89 -22.51
N GLY A 54 14.87 34.94 -21.20
CA GLY A 54 15.65 34.17 -20.26
C GLY A 54 15.02 32.81 -20.14
N ASP A 55 15.48 31.83 -20.92
CA ASP A 55 15.37 30.43 -20.60
C ASP A 55 16.00 30.24 -19.21
N THR A 56 15.19 30.32 -18.18
CA THR A 56 15.50 29.73 -16.89
C THR A 56 15.26 28.24 -17.04
N GLU A 57 16.26 27.53 -17.59
CA GLU A 57 16.47 26.12 -17.24
C GLU A 57 16.46 26.07 -15.72
N ALA A 58 15.36 25.58 -15.15
CA ALA A 58 15.34 25.18 -13.74
C ALA A 58 16.39 24.08 -13.64
N ALA A 59 17.54 24.43 -13.06
CA ALA A 59 18.58 23.45 -12.73
C ALA A 59 17.88 22.37 -11.91
N SER A 60 17.67 21.20 -12.50
CA SER A 60 17.16 20.02 -11.81
C SER A 60 18.12 19.78 -10.65
N ALA A 61 17.62 19.83 -9.42
CA ALA A 61 18.41 19.47 -8.26
C ALA A 61 19.02 18.10 -8.55
N GLU A 62 20.35 17.98 -8.35
CA GLU A 62 21.08 16.73 -8.57
C GLU A 62 20.42 15.61 -7.74
N ASP A 63 20.03 14.52 -8.39
CA ASP A 63 19.45 13.37 -7.69
C ASP A 63 20.51 12.68 -6.84
N LYS A 64 20.34 12.77 -5.52
CA LYS A 64 21.22 12.18 -4.50
C LYS A 64 20.60 10.99 -3.79
N SER A 65 19.50 10.46 -4.28
CA SER A 65 18.74 9.40 -3.62
C SER A 65 19.62 8.19 -3.29
N LEU A 66 20.36 7.68 -4.27
CA LEU A 66 21.29 6.58 -4.08
C LEU A 66 22.45 6.93 -3.14
N GLU A 67 23.03 8.13 -3.30
CA GLU A 67 24.11 8.59 -2.43
C GLU A 67 23.66 8.68 -0.97
N ASN A 68 22.45 9.17 -0.73
CA ASN A 68 21.86 9.28 0.61
C ASN A 68 21.67 7.90 1.25
N VAL A 69 21.11 6.94 0.52
CA VAL A 69 20.94 5.55 0.99
C VAL A 69 22.31 4.94 1.33
N LYS A 70 23.32 5.08 0.44
CA LYS A 70 24.68 4.59 0.68
C LYS A 70 25.38 5.29 1.84
N ALA A 71 25.22 6.59 1.99
CA ALA A 71 25.80 7.36 3.08
C ALA A 71 25.17 7.03 4.45
N ASN A 72 23.85 6.79 4.48
CA ASN A 72 23.11 6.37 5.67
C ASN A 72 23.37 4.89 6.01
N GLY A 73 23.89 4.11 5.06
CA GLY A 73 24.14 2.68 5.21
C GLY A 73 22.88 1.84 5.33
N LYS A 74 21.70 2.37 4.98
CA LYS A 74 20.39 1.74 5.14
C LYS A 74 19.54 1.96 3.92
N PHE A 75 18.80 0.91 3.54
CA PHE A 75 17.72 0.93 2.54
C PHE A 75 16.42 0.55 3.24
N ILE A 76 15.46 1.47 3.30
CA ILE A 76 14.22 1.33 4.09
C ILE A 76 13.08 0.96 3.15
N LEU A 77 12.59 -0.28 3.29
CA LEU A 77 11.49 -0.84 2.51
C LEU A 77 10.18 -0.74 3.29
N GLY A 78 9.16 -0.10 2.73
CA GLY A 78 7.79 -0.06 3.25
C GLY A 78 6.93 -1.19 2.68
N LEU A 79 6.17 -1.88 3.55
CA LEU A 79 5.26 -2.96 3.16
C LEU A 79 4.06 -3.07 4.11
N ASP A 80 2.98 -3.67 3.63
CA ASP A 80 1.97 -4.35 4.44
C ASP A 80 2.51 -5.72 4.84
N ASP A 81 2.70 -5.97 6.14
CA ASP A 81 3.26 -7.24 6.65
C ASP A 81 2.22 -8.35 6.81
N SER A 82 1.10 -8.24 6.07
CA SER A 82 -0.01 -9.21 5.99
C SER A 82 -0.34 -9.63 4.55
N PHE A 83 0.64 -9.54 3.61
CA PHE A 83 0.47 -9.80 2.18
C PHE A 83 1.30 -11.00 1.67
N PRO A 84 0.96 -12.25 2.07
CA PRO A 84 1.68 -13.45 1.64
C PRO A 84 1.39 -13.79 0.16
N PRO A 85 2.36 -14.37 -0.59
CA PRO A 85 3.71 -14.72 -0.17
C PRO A 85 4.74 -13.61 -0.38
N MET A 86 4.32 -12.37 -0.70
CA MET A 86 5.22 -11.25 -1.06
C MET A 86 5.95 -10.69 0.16
N GLY A 87 5.20 -10.28 1.22
CA GLY A 87 5.72 -9.81 2.48
C GLY A 87 4.73 -10.06 3.61
N PHE A 88 5.09 -10.87 4.59
CA PHE A 88 4.16 -11.25 5.67
C PHE A 88 4.91 -11.73 6.92
N ARG A 89 4.18 -11.82 8.05
CA ARG A 89 4.73 -12.41 9.29
C ARG A 89 4.57 -13.91 9.29
N ASP A 90 5.68 -14.61 9.54
CA ASP A 90 5.70 -16.06 9.74
C ASP A 90 5.24 -16.45 11.16
N GLU A 91 5.30 -17.76 11.47
CA GLU A 91 4.92 -18.30 12.79
C GLU A 91 5.82 -17.81 13.94
N ASN A 92 7.01 -17.31 13.65
CA ASN A 92 7.94 -16.73 14.60
C ASN A 92 7.75 -15.20 14.72
N ASN A 93 6.75 -14.62 14.04
CA ASN A 93 6.50 -13.20 13.94
C ASN A 93 7.62 -12.43 13.20
N GLU A 94 8.40 -13.12 12.36
CA GLU A 94 9.42 -12.53 11.51
C GLU A 94 8.82 -12.14 10.15
N ILE A 95 9.23 -10.99 9.60
CA ILE A 95 8.76 -10.57 8.27
C ILE A 95 9.59 -11.30 7.21
N VAL A 96 8.88 -12.10 6.41
CA VAL A 96 9.41 -12.97 5.36
C VAL A 96 8.59 -12.80 4.08
N GLY A 97 9.08 -13.32 2.96
CA GLY A 97 8.36 -13.30 1.69
C GLY A 97 9.27 -13.22 0.48
N PHE A 98 8.67 -13.34 -0.69
CA PHE A 98 9.38 -13.23 -1.96
C PHE A 98 10.06 -11.86 -2.11
N ASP A 99 9.31 -10.77 -1.91
CA ASP A 99 9.84 -9.41 -2.01
C ASP A 99 10.91 -9.13 -0.94
N ILE A 100 10.74 -9.70 0.25
CA ILE A 100 11.70 -9.57 1.35
C ILE A 100 13.02 -10.25 1.02
N ASP A 101 12.99 -11.46 0.43
CA ASP A 101 14.21 -12.17 0.04
C ASP A 101 14.90 -11.45 -1.13
N CYS A 102 14.14 -10.92 -2.09
CA CYS A 102 14.68 -10.08 -3.17
C CYS A 102 15.33 -8.81 -2.62
N ALA A 103 14.66 -8.10 -1.72
CA ALA A 103 15.17 -6.87 -1.13
C ALA A 103 16.42 -7.09 -0.26
N LYS A 104 16.49 -8.21 0.46
CA LYS A 104 17.70 -8.62 1.21
C LYS A 104 18.90 -8.80 0.29
N GLU A 105 18.70 -9.46 -0.84
CA GLU A 105 19.77 -9.67 -1.83
C GLU A 105 20.17 -8.35 -2.49
N VAL A 106 19.20 -7.48 -2.86
CA VAL A 106 19.46 -6.16 -3.41
C VAL A 106 20.26 -5.30 -2.43
N ALA A 107 19.82 -5.17 -1.19
CA ALA A 107 20.54 -4.40 -0.16
C ALA A 107 21.95 -4.93 0.08
N SER A 108 22.13 -6.26 0.09
CA SER A 108 23.44 -6.92 0.22
C SER A 108 24.38 -6.53 -0.93
N ARG A 109 23.90 -6.54 -2.18
CA ARG A 109 24.69 -6.12 -3.36
C ARG A 109 24.99 -4.63 -3.37
N MET A 110 24.06 -3.80 -2.90
CA MET A 110 24.28 -2.36 -2.72
C MET A 110 25.25 -2.02 -1.57
N GLY A 111 25.54 -2.99 -0.68
CA GLY A 111 26.42 -2.81 0.48
C GLY A 111 25.78 -2.01 1.62
N VAL A 112 24.45 -2.10 1.78
CA VAL A 112 23.67 -1.41 2.83
C VAL A 112 22.85 -2.40 3.65
N GLU A 113 22.42 -1.98 4.85
CA GLU A 113 21.47 -2.73 5.68
C GLU A 113 20.05 -2.56 5.12
N LEU A 114 19.31 -3.67 4.96
CA LEU A 114 17.87 -3.61 4.70
C LEU A 114 17.13 -3.34 6.01
N VAL A 115 16.35 -2.27 6.04
CA VAL A 115 15.38 -1.99 7.11
C VAL A 115 13.98 -2.26 6.56
N ILE A 116 13.23 -3.14 7.20
CA ILE A 116 11.87 -3.49 6.82
C ILE A 116 10.92 -2.71 7.71
N GLN A 117 10.11 -1.83 7.12
CA GLN A 117 9.20 -0.92 7.80
C GLN A 117 7.75 -1.29 7.49
N PRO A 118 7.03 -1.94 8.42
CA PRO A 118 5.57 -2.12 8.28
C PRO A 118 4.85 -0.78 8.22
N ILE A 119 3.94 -0.65 7.27
CA ILE A 119 3.10 0.54 7.06
C ILE A 119 1.65 0.13 6.87
N ALA A 120 0.71 1.04 7.13
CA ALA A 120 -0.65 0.88 6.66
C ALA A 120 -0.69 1.09 5.14
N TRP A 121 -1.30 0.16 4.40
CA TRP A 121 -1.22 0.16 2.93
C TRP A 121 -1.85 1.40 2.29
N ASP A 122 -2.93 1.91 2.85
CA ASP A 122 -3.59 3.14 2.41
C ASP A 122 -2.72 4.40 2.58
N SER A 123 -1.73 4.34 3.48
CA SER A 123 -0.82 5.45 3.78
C SER A 123 0.52 5.38 3.01
N LYS A 124 0.72 4.37 2.16
CA LYS A 124 2.00 4.09 1.48
C LYS A 124 2.63 5.28 0.75
N GLN A 125 1.80 6.07 0.03
CA GLN A 125 2.29 7.25 -0.68
C GLN A 125 2.80 8.31 0.29
N MET A 126 2.06 8.56 1.37
CA MET A 126 2.45 9.53 2.39
C MET A 126 3.77 9.12 3.08
N GLU A 127 3.94 7.84 3.41
CA GLU A 127 5.17 7.32 4.01
C GLU A 127 6.37 7.49 3.07
N LEU A 128 6.18 7.24 1.77
CA LEU A 128 7.19 7.43 0.75
C LEU A 128 7.56 8.92 0.59
N ASP A 129 6.58 9.80 0.44
CA ASP A 129 6.79 11.24 0.21
C ASP A 129 7.40 11.92 1.42
N SER A 130 7.07 11.47 2.63
CA SER A 130 7.64 11.98 3.89
C SER A 130 9.08 11.53 4.12
N GLY A 131 9.60 10.58 3.32
CA GLY A 131 10.95 10.03 3.49
C GLY A 131 11.08 9.05 4.65
N ASN A 132 9.97 8.53 5.18
CA ASN A 132 9.99 7.50 6.23
C ASN A 132 10.45 6.15 5.66
N ILE A 133 10.23 5.92 4.37
CA ILE A 133 10.68 4.76 3.60
C ILE A 133 11.39 5.24 2.32
N ASP A 134 12.26 4.39 1.76
CA ASP A 134 12.97 4.66 0.51
C ASP A 134 12.26 4.08 -0.70
N CYS A 135 11.52 2.99 -0.50
CA CYS A 135 10.69 2.38 -1.53
C CYS A 135 9.45 1.70 -0.92
N ILE A 136 8.46 1.46 -1.78
CA ILE A 136 7.33 0.56 -1.53
C ILE A 136 7.59 -0.71 -2.32
N TRP A 137 7.73 -1.85 -1.62
CA TRP A 137 7.99 -3.13 -2.27
C TRP A 137 7.18 -4.24 -1.62
N ASN A 138 6.00 -4.52 -2.20
CA ASN A 138 5.03 -5.45 -1.60
C ASN A 138 3.96 -5.90 -2.61
N GLY A 139 4.36 -6.46 -3.75
CA GLY A 139 3.41 -6.84 -4.78
C GLY A 139 2.56 -5.64 -5.23
N MET A 140 3.18 -4.48 -5.43
CA MET A 140 2.45 -3.28 -5.78
C MET A 140 2.13 -3.23 -7.28
N SER A 141 0.85 -3.27 -7.60
CA SER A 141 0.35 -3.20 -8.98
C SER A 141 0.69 -1.88 -9.65
N ILE A 142 1.02 -1.96 -10.93
CA ILE A 142 1.21 -0.81 -11.81
C ILE A 142 -0.16 -0.32 -12.26
N ASN A 143 -0.48 0.96 -12.02
CA ASN A 143 -1.63 1.66 -12.57
C ASN A 143 -1.26 3.10 -12.95
N GLU A 144 -2.16 3.82 -13.61
CA GLU A 144 -1.87 5.17 -14.11
C GLU A 144 -1.65 6.17 -12.95
N GLU A 145 -2.43 6.07 -11.87
CA GLU A 145 -2.25 6.93 -10.70
C GLU A 145 -0.86 6.78 -10.10
N ARG A 146 -0.41 5.53 -9.91
CA ARG A 146 0.92 5.23 -9.36
C ARG A 146 2.05 5.63 -10.30
N LYS A 147 1.87 5.49 -11.63
CA LYS A 147 2.83 6.02 -12.62
C LYS A 147 2.95 7.54 -12.55
N GLU A 148 1.86 8.25 -12.27
CA GLU A 148 1.90 9.70 -12.09
C GLU A 148 2.50 10.12 -10.76
N ALA A 149 2.23 9.40 -9.68
CA ALA A 149 2.65 9.74 -8.32
C ALA A 149 4.08 9.30 -7.99
N MET A 150 4.53 8.16 -8.54
CA MET A 150 5.79 7.51 -8.18
C MET A 150 6.72 7.33 -9.39
N ASN A 151 7.99 7.06 -9.11
CA ASN A 151 8.95 6.52 -10.07
C ASN A 151 8.96 4.99 -9.89
N LEU A 152 8.43 4.25 -10.86
CA LEU A 152 8.28 2.81 -10.75
C LEU A 152 9.47 2.06 -11.35
N SER A 153 9.81 0.90 -10.80
CA SER A 153 10.69 -0.07 -11.46
C SER A 153 10.03 -0.62 -12.73
N ASP A 154 10.80 -1.35 -13.53
CA ASP A 154 10.20 -2.23 -14.54
C ASP A 154 9.39 -3.34 -13.84
N PRO A 155 8.41 -3.94 -14.52
CA PRO A 155 7.64 -5.05 -13.96
C PRO A 155 8.54 -6.20 -13.52
N TYR A 156 8.25 -6.80 -12.36
CA TYR A 156 9.01 -7.96 -11.89
C TYR A 156 8.18 -9.25 -11.77
N LEU A 157 6.85 -9.14 -11.72
CA LEU A 157 5.92 -10.26 -11.62
C LEU A 157 4.57 -9.91 -12.23
N LYS A 158 3.86 -10.90 -12.83
CA LYS A 158 2.46 -10.77 -13.28
C LYS A 158 1.51 -11.24 -12.20
N ASN A 159 0.32 -10.64 -12.18
CA ASN A 159 -0.75 -10.96 -11.25
C ASN A 159 -2.12 -10.78 -11.92
N ASP A 160 -3.12 -11.46 -11.38
CA ASP A 160 -4.52 -11.31 -11.76
C ASP A 160 -5.34 -10.88 -10.55
N MET A 161 -6.35 -10.04 -10.76
CA MET A 161 -7.36 -9.70 -9.75
C MET A 161 -8.53 -10.66 -9.84
N VAL A 162 -8.83 -11.34 -8.74
CA VAL A 162 -9.79 -12.43 -8.68
C VAL A 162 -10.75 -12.31 -7.52
N PHE A 163 -11.95 -12.89 -7.67
CA PHE A 163 -12.86 -13.14 -6.55
C PHE A 163 -12.55 -14.49 -5.89
N VAL A 164 -12.47 -14.47 -4.57
CA VAL A 164 -12.33 -15.66 -3.73
C VAL A 164 -13.57 -15.82 -2.87
N VAL A 165 -14.10 -17.03 -2.84
CA VAL A 165 -15.27 -17.41 -2.05
C VAL A 165 -14.97 -18.64 -1.21
N LEU A 166 -15.81 -18.95 -0.21
CA LEU A 166 -15.71 -20.23 0.49
C LEU A 166 -15.90 -21.39 -0.49
N GLY A 167 -15.10 -22.46 -0.37
CA GLY A 167 -15.20 -23.65 -1.19
C GLY A 167 -16.58 -24.32 -1.11
N SER A 168 -17.25 -24.18 0.04
CA SER A 168 -18.61 -24.67 0.29
C SER A 168 -19.73 -23.82 -0.32
N SER A 169 -19.43 -22.63 -0.87
CA SER A 169 -20.43 -21.76 -1.49
C SER A 169 -20.90 -22.28 -2.85
N ASP A 170 -22.10 -21.90 -3.27
CA ASP A 170 -22.66 -22.24 -4.59
C ASP A 170 -22.24 -21.25 -5.70
N TYR A 171 -21.52 -20.17 -5.37
CA TYR A 171 -21.11 -19.13 -6.33
C TYR A 171 -20.09 -19.70 -7.33
N GLN A 172 -20.32 -19.54 -8.64
CA GLN A 172 -19.46 -20.07 -9.69
C GLN A 172 -18.80 -18.96 -10.53
N SER A 173 -19.41 -17.77 -10.55
CA SER A 173 -19.02 -16.64 -11.37
C SER A 173 -19.26 -15.32 -10.64
N GLN A 174 -18.70 -14.22 -11.16
CA GLN A 174 -18.97 -12.87 -10.68
C GLN A 174 -20.48 -12.54 -10.68
N ALA A 175 -21.24 -13.07 -11.63
CA ALA A 175 -22.68 -12.81 -11.71
C ALA A 175 -23.46 -13.34 -10.49
N ASP A 176 -22.97 -14.40 -9.85
CA ASP A 176 -23.58 -14.98 -8.65
C ASP A 176 -23.36 -14.10 -7.41
N LEU A 177 -22.44 -13.14 -7.51
CA LEU A 177 -22.14 -12.17 -6.46
C LEU A 177 -23.00 -10.89 -6.54
N GLU A 178 -23.93 -10.76 -7.50
CA GLU A 178 -24.86 -9.64 -7.54
C GLU A 178 -25.74 -9.62 -6.27
N GLY A 179 -25.78 -8.47 -5.58
CA GLY A 179 -26.46 -8.30 -4.29
C GLY A 179 -25.73 -8.89 -3.08
N LYS A 180 -24.50 -9.37 -3.27
CA LYS A 180 -23.64 -9.94 -2.22
C LYS A 180 -22.64 -8.93 -1.67
N ASN A 181 -22.12 -9.21 -0.47
CA ASN A 181 -21.14 -8.37 0.19
C ASN A 181 -19.73 -8.82 -0.23
N VAL A 182 -18.93 -7.90 -0.73
CA VAL A 182 -17.56 -8.16 -1.18
C VAL A 182 -16.58 -7.36 -0.34
N ALA A 183 -15.51 -8.01 0.13
CA ALA A 183 -14.40 -7.38 0.84
C ALA A 183 -13.28 -7.00 -0.13
N VAL A 184 -12.61 -5.89 0.14
CA VAL A 184 -11.37 -5.45 -0.51
C VAL A 184 -10.44 -4.83 0.54
N GLN A 185 -9.13 -4.80 0.26
CA GLN A 185 -8.20 -4.03 1.09
C GLN A 185 -8.28 -2.54 0.73
N ASN A 186 -8.29 -1.68 1.75
CA ASN A 186 -8.30 -0.22 1.59
C ASN A 186 -7.02 0.26 0.87
N GLY A 187 -7.17 1.17 -0.10
CA GLY A 187 -6.06 1.74 -0.86
C GLY A 187 -5.34 0.75 -1.79
N SER A 188 -5.93 -0.43 -2.05
CA SER A 188 -5.40 -1.41 -3.00
C SER A 188 -5.89 -1.12 -4.43
N SER A 189 -5.19 -1.66 -5.44
CA SER A 189 -5.69 -1.68 -6.83
C SER A 189 -6.97 -2.50 -6.97
N ALA A 190 -7.15 -3.53 -6.14
CA ALA A 190 -8.41 -4.27 -6.08
C ALA A 190 -9.60 -3.36 -5.75
N GLN A 191 -9.46 -2.48 -4.75
CA GLN A 191 -10.50 -1.52 -4.41
C GLN A 191 -10.78 -0.59 -5.59
N GLU A 192 -9.76 0.01 -6.19
CA GLU A 192 -9.89 0.93 -7.31
C GLU A 192 -10.58 0.28 -8.52
N ILE A 193 -10.15 -0.94 -8.90
CA ILE A 193 -10.72 -1.71 -10.03
C ILE A 193 -12.19 -2.06 -9.74
N LEU A 194 -12.48 -2.54 -8.54
CA LEU A 194 -13.83 -2.95 -8.19
C LEU A 194 -14.79 -1.76 -8.16
N GLU A 195 -14.40 -0.66 -7.53
CA GLU A 195 -15.20 0.57 -7.43
C GLU A 195 -15.43 1.24 -8.78
N ALA A 196 -14.47 1.14 -9.72
CA ALA A 196 -14.60 1.65 -11.09
C ALA A 196 -15.43 0.71 -12.00
N SER A 197 -15.70 -0.51 -11.58
CA SER A 197 -16.42 -1.52 -12.38
C SER A 197 -17.94 -1.37 -12.30
N ASP A 198 -18.63 -1.83 -13.34
CA ASP A 198 -20.10 -1.95 -13.34
C ASP A 198 -20.62 -2.89 -12.24
N PHE A 199 -19.77 -3.77 -11.72
CA PHE A 199 -20.11 -4.70 -10.66
C PHE A 199 -20.33 -4.00 -9.33
N ALA A 200 -19.60 -2.93 -9.01
CA ALA A 200 -19.77 -2.20 -7.75
C ALA A 200 -21.22 -1.74 -7.53
N ALA A 201 -21.89 -1.30 -8.61
CA ALA A 201 -23.29 -0.87 -8.56
C ALA A 201 -24.28 -2.05 -8.36
N LYS A 202 -23.83 -3.27 -8.58
CA LYS A 202 -24.64 -4.51 -8.48
C LYS A 202 -24.35 -5.29 -7.19
N ALA A 203 -23.22 -5.05 -6.54
CA ALA A 203 -22.89 -5.63 -5.25
C ALA A 203 -23.89 -5.17 -4.16
N GLY A 204 -24.09 -5.98 -3.15
CA GLY A 204 -24.85 -5.59 -1.95
C GLY A 204 -24.08 -4.54 -1.14
N SER A 205 -22.78 -4.76 -0.98
CA SER A 205 -21.83 -3.79 -0.45
C SER A 205 -20.41 -4.12 -0.91
N VAL A 206 -19.54 -3.10 -0.93
CA VAL A 206 -18.09 -3.25 -1.00
C VAL A 206 -17.53 -2.77 0.32
N ALA A 207 -16.92 -3.66 1.09
CA ALA A 207 -16.40 -3.38 2.43
C ALA A 207 -14.87 -3.30 2.40
N GLY A 208 -14.32 -2.18 2.86
CA GLY A 208 -12.87 -1.98 2.96
C GLY A 208 -12.30 -2.54 4.27
N TYR A 209 -11.17 -3.22 4.18
CA TYR A 209 -10.41 -3.79 5.29
C TYR A 209 -8.99 -3.23 5.31
N ASP A 210 -8.34 -3.23 6.47
CA ASP A 210 -6.96 -2.73 6.58
C ASP A 210 -5.98 -3.67 5.87
N ASP A 211 -6.27 -4.98 5.87
CA ASP A 211 -5.46 -6.02 5.22
C ASP A 211 -6.32 -7.19 4.70
N ASN A 212 -5.74 -8.00 3.80
CA ASN A 212 -6.41 -9.15 3.19
C ASN A 212 -6.64 -10.30 4.19
N VAL A 213 -5.80 -10.45 5.22
CA VAL A 213 -5.98 -11.49 6.25
C VAL A 213 -7.27 -11.25 7.02
N THR A 214 -7.51 -9.98 7.41
CA THR A 214 -8.75 -9.59 8.09
C THR A 214 -9.98 -9.78 7.20
N ALA A 215 -9.88 -9.46 5.89
CA ALA A 215 -10.95 -9.72 4.92
C ALA A 215 -11.27 -11.22 4.82
N PHE A 216 -10.26 -12.09 4.78
CA PHE A 216 -10.46 -13.54 4.79
C PHE A 216 -11.04 -14.06 6.11
N MET A 217 -10.68 -13.47 7.24
CA MET A 217 -11.31 -13.84 8.53
C MET A 217 -12.80 -13.53 8.55
N ASP A 218 -13.23 -12.44 7.91
CA ASP A 218 -14.64 -12.11 7.80
C ASP A 218 -15.37 -12.99 6.78
N LEU A 219 -14.70 -13.41 5.70
CA LEU A 219 -15.20 -14.45 4.78
C LEU A 219 -15.42 -15.79 5.53
N ASP A 220 -14.45 -16.24 6.33
CA ASP A 220 -14.57 -17.46 7.16
C ASP A 220 -15.74 -17.36 8.15
N ALA A 221 -16.02 -16.15 8.66
CA ALA A 221 -17.14 -15.88 9.58
C ALA A 221 -18.49 -15.67 8.86
N ASN A 222 -18.55 -15.72 7.53
CA ASN A 222 -19.69 -15.37 6.67
C ASN A 222 -20.20 -13.93 6.87
N GLY A 223 -19.34 -13.01 7.24
CA GLY A 223 -19.66 -11.57 7.29
C GLY A 223 -19.64 -10.95 5.90
N VAL A 224 -18.81 -11.48 5.00
CA VAL A 224 -18.82 -11.18 3.55
C VAL A 224 -19.00 -12.47 2.74
N ASP A 225 -19.44 -12.34 1.50
CA ASP A 225 -19.68 -13.45 0.57
C ASP A 225 -18.46 -13.77 -0.30
N ALA A 226 -17.60 -12.78 -0.54
CA ALA A 226 -16.39 -12.90 -1.35
C ALA A 226 -15.32 -11.88 -0.89
N VAL A 227 -14.06 -12.19 -1.21
CA VAL A 227 -12.95 -11.24 -1.16
C VAL A 227 -12.45 -11.03 -2.58
N PHE A 228 -12.23 -9.77 -2.98
CA PHE A 228 -11.64 -9.42 -4.26
C PHE A 228 -10.21 -8.93 -4.04
N LEU A 229 -9.24 -9.65 -4.60
CA LEU A 229 -7.83 -9.45 -4.31
C LEU A 229 -6.91 -10.11 -5.36
N ASP A 230 -5.64 -10.02 -5.12
CA ASP A 230 -4.55 -10.59 -5.90
C ASP A 230 -4.56 -12.12 -5.91
N SER A 231 -4.42 -12.70 -7.09
CA SER A 231 -4.40 -14.16 -7.29
C SER A 231 -3.22 -14.84 -6.57
N VAL A 232 -2.08 -14.17 -6.46
CA VAL A 232 -0.91 -14.70 -5.73
C VAL A 232 -1.22 -14.91 -4.24
N VAL A 233 -1.96 -13.98 -3.64
CA VAL A 233 -2.41 -14.08 -2.23
C VAL A 233 -3.47 -15.17 -2.08
N ALA A 234 -4.46 -15.18 -2.97
CA ALA A 234 -5.50 -16.21 -3.00
C ALA A 234 -4.90 -17.62 -3.06
N ASN A 235 -3.97 -17.84 -3.99
CA ASN A 235 -3.30 -19.11 -4.18
C ASN A 235 -2.49 -19.53 -2.95
N TYR A 236 -1.82 -18.58 -2.29
CA TYR A 236 -1.10 -18.89 -1.05
C TYR A 236 -2.02 -19.44 0.05
N PHE A 237 -3.18 -18.82 0.27
CA PHE A 237 -4.15 -19.30 1.26
C PHE A 237 -4.73 -20.67 0.90
N ILE A 238 -4.99 -20.92 -0.38
CA ILE A 238 -5.53 -22.20 -0.85
C ILE A 238 -4.47 -23.32 -0.76
N THR A 239 -3.26 -23.08 -1.23
CA THR A 239 -2.23 -24.11 -1.37
C THR A 239 -1.40 -24.31 -0.09
N GLU A 240 -0.86 -23.23 0.46
CA GLU A 240 0.05 -23.30 1.61
C GLU A 240 -0.70 -23.36 2.95
N LYS A 241 -1.78 -22.60 3.09
CA LYS A 241 -2.61 -22.62 4.30
C LYS A 241 -3.75 -23.64 4.23
N GLN A 242 -3.93 -24.32 3.08
CA GLN A 242 -4.94 -25.35 2.86
C GLN A 242 -6.35 -24.90 3.26
N LYS A 243 -6.65 -23.62 3.03
CA LYS A 243 -7.98 -23.07 3.30
C LYS A 243 -8.99 -23.59 2.26
N ASP A 244 -10.21 -23.87 2.71
CA ASP A 244 -11.31 -24.27 1.84
C ASP A 244 -11.89 -23.03 1.12
N TYR A 245 -11.06 -22.45 0.25
CA TYR A 245 -11.42 -21.34 -0.60
C TYR A 245 -11.42 -21.76 -2.07
N ARG A 246 -12.14 -21.00 -2.89
CA ARG A 246 -12.18 -21.19 -4.32
C ARG A 246 -12.11 -19.85 -5.03
N VAL A 247 -11.21 -19.76 -6.00
CA VAL A 247 -11.14 -18.65 -6.95
C VAL A 247 -12.26 -18.83 -7.97
N LEU A 248 -13.04 -17.79 -8.24
CA LEU A 248 -14.02 -17.80 -9.33
C LEU A 248 -13.31 -17.73 -10.68
N SER A 249 -13.94 -18.26 -11.71
CA SER A 249 -13.32 -18.39 -13.05
C SER A 249 -13.13 -17.06 -13.78
N ASP A 250 -13.79 -16.01 -13.32
CA ASP A 250 -13.73 -14.69 -13.97
C ASP A 250 -12.53 -13.92 -13.44
N VAL A 251 -11.53 -13.72 -14.28
CA VAL A 251 -10.44 -12.77 -14.03
C VAL A 251 -10.94 -11.39 -14.45
N LEU A 252 -10.99 -10.43 -13.51
CA LEU A 252 -11.45 -9.09 -13.82
C LEU A 252 -10.36 -8.22 -14.44
N TYR A 253 -9.11 -8.44 -14.07
CA TYR A 253 -8.01 -7.60 -14.50
C TYR A 253 -6.67 -8.34 -14.39
N GLU A 254 -5.90 -8.27 -15.48
CA GLU A 254 -4.50 -8.70 -15.49
C GLU A 254 -3.62 -7.51 -15.18
N GLU A 255 -2.61 -7.68 -14.32
CA GLU A 255 -1.72 -6.61 -13.91
C GLU A 255 -0.30 -7.07 -13.71
N GLU A 256 0.61 -6.11 -13.48
CA GLU A 256 2.02 -6.36 -13.21
C GLU A 256 2.43 -5.63 -11.93
N TYR A 257 3.37 -6.21 -11.19
CA TYR A 257 3.93 -5.61 -10.00
C TYR A 257 5.23 -4.85 -10.28
N ALA A 258 5.37 -3.69 -9.63
CA ALA A 258 6.58 -2.90 -9.62
C ALA A 258 6.94 -2.41 -8.21
N ILE A 259 8.17 -1.96 -8.07
CA ILE A 259 8.66 -1.27 -6.87
C ILE A 259 8.44 0.23 -7.07
N GLY A 260 7.89 0.90 -6.05
CA GLY A 260 7.65 2.34 -6.07
C GLY A 260 8.71 3.13 -5.33
N PHE A 261 9.21 4.17 -5.99
CA PHE A 261 10.17 5.14 -5.43
C PHE A 261 9.58 6.55 -5.49
N ARG A 262 10.11 7.50 -4.71
CA ARG A 262 9.74 8.92 -4.88
C ARG A 262 10.02 9.38 -6.30
N LYS A 263 9.21 10.29 -6.80
CA LYS A 263 9.29 10.75 -8.20
C LYS A 263 10.67 11.25 -8.62
N GLY A 264 11.44 11.81 -7.70
CA GLY A 264 12.79 12.33 -7.95
C GLY A 264 13.92 11.33 -7.73
N ASP A 265 13.65 10.12 -7.22
CA ASP A 265 14.66 9.14 -6.80
C ASP A 265 15.07 8.20 -7.96
N GLN A 266 15.47 8.78 -9.10
CA GLN A 266 15.83 8.02 -10.29
C GLN A 266 17.09 7.18 -10.10
N ALA A 267 18.11 7.75 -9.43
CA ALA A 267 19.37 7.05 -9.21
C ALA A 267 19.21 5.82 -8.31
N LEU A 268 18.36 5.91 -7.27
CA LEU A 268 18.05 4.78 -6.41
C LEU A 268 17.23 3.72 -7.15
N ARG A 269 16.19 4.15 -7.88
CA ARG A 269 15.37 3.27 -8.72
C ARG A 269 16.22 2.48 -9.71
N ASP A 270 17.12 3.16 -10.41
CA ASP A 270 17.98 2.54 -11.42
C ASP A 270 18.98 1.56 -10.81
N GLU A 271 19.55 1.87 -9.65
CA GLU A 271 20.44 0.93 -8.93
C GLU A 271 19.72 -0.34 -8.52
N VAL A 272 18.48 -0.22 -7.97
CA VAL A 272 17.66 -1.38 -7.60
C VAL A 272 17.29 -2.19 -8.83
N GLN A 273 16.86 -1.54 -9.92
CA GLN A 273 16.51 -2.21 -11.16
C GLN A 273 17.71 -2.95 -11.78
N ASN A 274 18.88 -2.30 -11.86
CA ASN A 274 20.10 -2.92 -12.37
C ASN A 274 20.51 -4.12 -11.53
N THR A 275 20.35 -4.02 -10.21
CA THR A 275 20.63 -5.13 -9.29
C THR A 275 19.69 -6.31 -9.53
N LEU A 276 18.39 -6.06 -9.76
CA LEU A 276 17.43 -7.10 -10.12
C LEU A 276 17.77 -7.75 -11.48
N ASN A 277 18.21 -6.97 -12.47
CA ASN A 277 18.67 -7.49 -13.76
C ASN A 277 19.90 -8.40 -13.58
N ASP A 278 20.84 -8.02 -12.73
CA ASP A 278 22.01 -8.85 -12.40
C ASP A 278 21.59 -10.13 -11.67
N MET A 279 20.63 -10.06 -10.75
CA MET A 279 20.07 -11.23 -10.06
C MET A 279 19.33 -12.18 -11.03
N LYS A 280 18.68 -11.65 -12.07
CA LYS A 280 18.10 -12.46 -13.14
C LYS A 280 19.18 -13.13 -13.98
N ALA A 281 20.22 -12.39 -14.35
CA ALA A 281 21.30 -12.88 -15.17
C ALA A 281 22.14 -14.00 -14.50
N ASP A 282 22.36 -13.90 -13.20
CA ASP A 282 23.12 -14.90 -12.44
C ASP A 282 22.25 -16.02 -11.84
N GLY A 283 20.93 -15.96 -12.02
CA GLY A 283 19.96 -16.97 -11.60
C GLY A 283 19.45 -16.82 -10.16
N LYS A 284 19.93 -15.84 -9.40
CA LYS A 284 19.53 -15.64 -7.99
C LYS A 284 18.04 -15.31 -7.87
N LEU A 285 17.52 -14.50 -8.79
CA LEU A 285 16.09 -14.15 -8.80
C LEU A 285 15.21 -15.38 -9.04
N GLY A 286 15.59 -16.25 -10.00
CA GLY A 286 14.90 -17.51 -10.27
C GLY A 286 14.96 -18.50 -9.10
N GLU A 287 16.08 -18.53 -8.35
CA GLU A 287 16.20 -19.31 -7.11
C GLU A 287 15.20 -18.84 -6.05
N ILE A 288 15.11 -17.53 -5.82
CA ILE A 288 14.16 -16.93 -4.86
C ILE A 288 12.72 -17.19 -5.34
N SER A 289 12.43 -16.98 -6.62
CA SER A 289 11.11 -17.25 -7.18
C SER A 289 10.70 -18.71 -7.01
N THR A 290 11.59 -19.65 -7.29
CA THR A 290 11.33 -21.09 -7.14
C THR A 290 11.06 -21.47 -5.68
N LYS A 291 11.73 -20.82 -4.72
CA LYS A 291 11.50 -21.03 -3.29
C LYS A 291 10.06 -20.70 -2.89
N TRP A 292 9.48 -19.62 -3.43
CA TRP A 292 8.18 -19.10 -3.00
C TRP A 292 7.01 -19.58 -3.86
N PHE A 293 7.25 -19.86 -5.15
CA PHE A 293 6.22 -20.20 -6.14
C PHE A 293 6.39 -21.58 -6.78
N GLY A 294 7.46 -22.30 -6.43
CA GLY A 294 7.75 -23.61 -7.00
C GLY A 294 8.35 -23.56 -8.42
N SER A 295 8.43 -22.38 -9.04
CA SER A 295 9.05 -22.13 -10.35
C SER A 295 9.49 -20.68 -10.46
N ASP A 296 10.29 -20.34 -11.48
CA ASP A 296 10.59 -18.95 -11.81
C ASP A 296 9.39 -18.33 -12.55
N VAL A 297 8.70 -17.38 -11.89
CA VAL A 297 7.55 -16.65 -12.41
C VAL A 297 7.88 -15.16 -12.64
N THR A 298 9.14 -14.79 -12.54
CA THR A 298 9.58 -13.40 -12.70
C THR A 298 9.63 -13.00 -14.17
N VAL A 299 9.27 -11.72 -14.45
CA VAL A 299 9.19 -11.16 -15.82
C VAL A 299 10.27 -10.12 -16.10
N ILE A 300 11.28 -10.00 -15.24
CA ILE A 300 12.39 -9.04 -15.44
C ILE A 300 13.12 -9.36 -16.74
N GLY A 301 13.21 -8.37 -17.64
CA GLY A 301 13.90 -8.45 -18.93
C GLY A 301 13.09 -9.13 -20.04
N GLU A 302 11.77 -9.34 -19.85
CA GLU A 302 10.84 -9.81 -20.89
C GLU A 302 10.37 -8.66 -21.81
#